data_23d13106051a3077c2d2ec015d9d85a8
#
_entry.id   23d13106051a3077c2d2ec015d9d85a8
#
_cell.length_a   1.000
_cell.length_b   1.000
_cell.length_c   1.000
_cell.angle_alpha   90.00
_cell.angle_beta   90.00
_cell.angle_gamma   90.00
#
_symmetry.space_group_name_H-M   'P 1'
#
loop_
_entity.id
_entity.type
_entity.pdbx_description
1 polymer ?
#
loop_
_entity_poly.entity_id
_entity_poly.type
_entity_poly.pdbx_seq_one_letter_code
_entity_poly.pdbx_strand_id
1 'polypeptide(L)'
;MIGHMSYHGMPSHFNHWSYGKSFERTHFMYNAGAEGLPYELIINSDPSIAYLMRQNDLFLQVLIMAHCVGHSDFFKNNRCFQDTDPKNVVSRMRNAKKRMQGYVENPEIGLDAVEKLIDNLQALSFQTNRYGIPRKSKSEIKQSEIERYNKLKDAGINLDQSHLDKKLLKPDYDLFAFFQEYGADKYKDWELDIFDVLHRESLYF
;
A
#
# COMPACT_ATOMS: atom_id res chain seq x y z
N MET A 1 -11.55 20.21 14.82
CA MET A 1 -10.98 19.03 14.17
C MET A 1 -10.25 19.39 12.88
N ILE A 2 -10.91 19.90 11.85
CA ILE A 2 -10.31 20.24 10.54
C ILE A 2 -9.09 21.18 10.67
N GLY A 3 -9.15 22.24 11.51
CA GLY A 3 -8.03 23.17 11.69
C GLY A 3 -6.78 22.53 12.30
N HIS A 4 -6.94 21.62 13.26
CA HIS A 4 -5.81 20.89 13.84
C HIS A 4 -5.22 19.87 12.84
N MET A 5 -6.06 19.22 12.05
CA MET A 5 -5.64 18.31 11.00
C MET A 5 -4.80 19.01 9.94
N SER A 6 -5.17 20.25 9.55
CA SER A 6 -4.38 21.04 8.60
C SER A 6 -3.05 21.51 9.18
N TYR A 7 -2.97 21.71 10.49
CA TYR A 7 -1.76 22.19 11.16
C TYR A 7 -0.72 21.08 11.38
N HIS A 8 -1.15 19.90 11.84
CA HIS A 8 -0.27 18.76 12.09
C HIS A 8 0.00 17.92 10.85
N GLY A 9 -0.79 18.12 9.80
CA GLY A 9 -0.73 17.35 8.56
C GLY A 9 -1.43 16.00 8.71
N MET A 10 -2.31 15.70 7.76
CA MET A 10 -2.87 14.36 7.58
C MET A 10 -2.19 13.68 6.40
N PRO A 11 -2.05 12.36 6.44
CA PRO A 11 -1.80 11.59 5.24
C PRO A 11 -2.85 11.97 4.20
N SER A 12 -2.43 12.34 3.01
CA SER A 12 -3.35 12.72 1.93
C SER A 12 -2.96 11.99 0.66
N HIS A 13 -3.90 11.28 0.08
CA HIS A 13 -3.72 10.63 -1.21
C HIS A 13 -3.57 11.65 -2.35
N PHE A 14 -2.98 11.23 -3.44
CA PHE A 14 -3.02 11.93 -4.71
C PHE A 14 -4.47 11.97 -5.24
N ASN A 15 -4.73 12.80 -6.24
CA ASN A 15 -6.06 12.91 -6.83
C ASN A 15 -6.31 11.71 -7.76
N HIS A 16 -7.39 10.99 -7.47
CA HIS A 16 -7.87 9.90 -8.30
C HIS A 16 -9.38 9.70 -8.07
N TRP A 17 -10.12 9.33 -9.10
CA TRP A 17 -11.58 9.18 -9.05
C TRP A 17 -12.05 8.15 -8.00
N SER A 18 -11.27 7.10 -7.76
CA SER A 18 -11.60 6.03 -6.80
C SER A 18 -11.75 6.53 -5.36
N TYR A 19 -10.95 7.52 -4.95
CA TYR A 19 -11.05 8.12 -3.62
C TYR A 19 -12.32 8.97 -3.47
N GLY A 20 -12.72 9.70 -4.52
CA GLY A 20 -13.98 10.43 -4.56
C GLY A 20 -15.18 9.49 -4.44
N LYS A 21 -15.16 8.37 -5.17
CA LYS A 21 -16.20 7.35 -5.09
C LYS A 21 -16.28 6.71 -3.69
N SER A 22 -15.14 6.42 -3.07
CA SER A 22 -15.10 5.90 -1.69
C SER A 22 -15.66 6.91 -0.70
N PHE A 23 -15.31 8.19 -0.84
CA PHE A 23 -15.85 9.26 -0.02
C PHE A 23 -17.37 9.36 -0.13
N GLU A 24 -17.92 9.40 -1.35
CA GLU A 24 -19.37 9.47 -1.58
C GLU A 24 -20.11 8.26 -1.00
N ARG A 25 -19.52 7.07 -1.12
CA ARG A 25 -20.08 5.86 -0.50
C ARG A 25 -20.15 5.99 1.01
N THR A 26 -19.06 6.39 1.67
CA THR A 26 -19.00 6.56 3.12
C THR A 26 -19.97 7.66 3.56
N HIS A 27 -20.01 8.79 2.87
CA HIS A 27 -20.93 9.89 3.12
C HIS A 27 -22.41 9.44 3.02
N PHE A 28 -22.75 8.65 2.02
CA PHE A 28 -24.06 8.06 1.90
C PHE A 28 -24.41 7.14 3.07
N MET A 29 -23.50 6.27 3.50
CA MET A 29 -23.71 5.36 4.63
C MET A 29 -23.95 6.11 5.94
N TYR A 30 -23.20 7.19 6.20
CA TYR A 30 -23.43 8.09 7.34
C TYR A 30 -24.82 8.74 7.28
N ASN A 31 -25.20 9.29 6.14
CA ASN A 31 -26.50 9.94 5.96
C ASN A 31 -27.67 8.95 6.09
N ALA A 32 -27.47 7.71 5.67
CA ALA A 32 -28.45 6.64 5.83
C ALA A 32 -28.53 6.07 7.26
N GLY A 33 -27.65 6.52 8.17
CA GLY A 33 -27.57 6.01 9.54
C GLY A 33 -27.04 4.57 9.65
N ALA A 34 -26.42 4.07 8.58
CA ALA A 34 -25.84 2.72 8.56
C ALA A 34 -24.45 2.67 9.22
N GLU A 35 -23.78 3.80 9.33
CA GLU A 35 -22.52 3.97 10.06
C GLU A 35 -22.68 5.03 11.15
N GLY A 36 -22.15 4.76 12.34
CA GLY A 36 -22.09 5.71 13.45
C GLY A 36 -20.99 6.76 13.22
N LEU A 37 -21.11 7.91 13.91
CA LEU A 37 -20.05 8.90 13.92
C LEU A 37 -18.79 8.30 14.61
N PRO A 38 -17.60 8.48 14.04
CA PRO A 38 -16.38 8.04 14.68
C PRO A 38 -16.11 8.87 15.93
N TYR A 39 -15.82 8.21 17.02
CA TYR A 39 -15.44 8.90 18.28
C TYR A 39 -14.02 9.46 18.23
N GLU A 40 -13.17 8.83 17.43
CA GLU A 40 -11.77 9.18 17.23
C GLU A 40 -11.32 8.90 15.79
N LEU A 41 -10.21 9.50 15.43
CA LEU A 41 -9.43 9.17 14.26
C LEU A 41 -7.97 9.04 14.68
N ILE A 42 -7.37 7.88 14.52
CA ILE A 42 -5.95 7.66 14.84
C ILE A 42 -5.14 7.47 13.56
N ILE A 43 -3.97 8.10 13.52
CA ILE A 43 -3.03 8.01 12.41
C ILE A 43 -1.82 7.19 12.86
N ASN A 44 -1.51 6.16 12.09
CA ASN A 44 -0.29 5.38 12.26
C ASN A 44 0.92 6.20 11.77
N SER A 45 1.41 7.07 12.65
CA SER A 45 2.62 7.88 12.49
C SER A 45 3.51 7.73 13.72
N ASP A 46 4.70 8.27 13.72
CA ASP A 46 5.59 8.26 14.88
C ASP A 46 6.00 9.71 15.23
N PRO A 47 5.47 10.26 16.35
CA PRO A 47 4.47 9.66 17.25
C PRO A 47 3.10 9.48 16.57
N SER A 48 2.31 8.47 17.00
CA SER A 48 0.93 8.32 16.53
C SER A 48 0.06 9.49 17.01
N ILE A 49 -0.85 9.93 16.15
CA ILE A 49 -1.69 11.08 16.39
C ILE A 49 -3.14 10.64 16.43
N ALA A 50 -3.83 10.93 17.54
CA ALA A 50 -5.25 10.69 17.70
C ALA A 50 -6.05 12.00 17.72
N TYR A 51 -7.08 12.09 16.87
CA TYR A 51 -8.03 13.20 16.85
C TYR A 51 -9.33 12.74 17.49
N LEU A 52 -9.69 13.33 18.62
CA LEU A 52 -10.90 12.98 19.36
C LEU A 52 -12.04 13.96 19.04
N MET A 53 -13.28 13.46 19.04
CA MET A 53 -14.44 14.32 18.90
C MET A 53 -14.64 15.19 20.16
N ARG A 54 -14.82 16.49 19.96
CA ARG A 54 -15.02 17.44 21.06
C ARG A 54 -16.35 17.20 21.80
N GLN A 55 -17.34 16.64 21.13
CA GLN A 55 -18.67 16.39 21.68
C GLN A 55 -18.74 15.14 22.58
N ASN A 56 -17.70 14.33 22.63
CA ASN A 56 -17.67 13.18 23.53
C ASN A 56 -17.68 13.62 25.00
N ASP A 57 -18.46 12.97 25.82
CA ASP A 57 -18.48 13.17 27.27
C ASP A 57 -17.12 12.90 27.89
N LEU A 58 -16.81 13.53 29.03
CA LEU A 58 -15.53 13.35 29.72
C LEU A 58 -15.22 11.86 30.00
N PHE A 59 -16.20 11.12 30.48
CA PHE A 59 -16.06 9.69 30.74
C PHE A 59 -15.69 8.92 29.45
N LEU A 60 -16.42 9.20 28.38
CA LEU A 60 -16.17 8.60 27.08
C LEU A 60 -14.79 9.00 26.52
N GLN A 61 -14.37 10.26 26.71
CA GLN A 61 -13.04 10.72 26.31
C GLN A 61 -11.92 9.91 26.97
N VAL A 62 -12.04 9.61 28.26
CA VAL A 62 -11.04 8.81 29.01
C VAL A 62 -10.98 7.39 28.43
N LEU A 63 -12.14 6.79 28.16
CA LEU A 63 -12.21 5.44 27.56
C LEU A 63 -11.59 5.41 26.16
N ILE A 64 -11.90 6.42 25.34
CA ILE A 64 -11.36 6.54 23.97
C ILE A 64 -9.84 6.77 24.01
N MET A 65 -9.33 7.58 24.94
CA MET A 65 -7.88 7.76 25.08
C MET A 65 -7.18 6.44 25.41
N ALA A 66 -7.74 5.62 26.31
CA ALA A 66 -7.21 4.30 26.60
C ALA A 66 -7.27 3.38 25.37
N HIS A 67 -8.36 3.45 24.61
CA HIS A 67 -8.51 2.72 23.33
C HIS A 67 -7.45 3.14 22.30
N CYS A 68 -7.19 4.44 22.15
CA CYS A 68 -6.14 4.97 21.25
C CYS A 68 -4.72 4.51 21.66
N VAL A 69 -4.46 4.37 22.98
CA VAL A 69 -3.20 3.78 23.44
C VAL A 69 -3.05 2.33 22.98
N GLY A 70 -4.16 1.57 23.02
CA GLY A 70 -4.19 0.21 22.48
C GLY A 70 -3.90 0.17 20.98
N HIS A 71 -4.45 1.07 20.20
CA HIS A 71 -4.12 1.21 18.77
C HIS A 71 -2.64 1.54 18.55
N SER A 72 -2.08 2.48 19.33
CA SER A 72 -0.68 2.87 19.22
C SER A 72 0.27 1.70 19.55
N ASP A 73 -0.06 0.93 20.57
CA ASP A 73 0.69 -0.28 20.93
C ASP A 73 0.62 -1.33 19.81
N PHE A 74 -0.57 -1.51 19.23
CA PHE A 74 -0.77 -2.42 18.12
C PHE A 74 0.03 -2.00 16.87
N PHE A 75 0.01 -0.74 16.48
CA PHE A 75 0.82 -0.22 15.37
C PHE A 75 2.30 -0.45 15.57
N LYS A 76 2.79 -0.25 16.80
CA LYS A 76 4.21 -0.37 17.13
C LYS A 76 4.69 -1.82 17.16
N ASN A 77 3.87 -2.74 17.66
CA ASN A 77 4.29 -4.10 18.00
C ASN A 77 3.80 -5.16 17.02
N ASN A 78 2.79 -4.86 16.20
CA ASN A 78 2.29 -5.81 15.23
C ASN A 78 3.23 -5.91 14.02
N ARG A 79 3.58 -7.13 13.65
CA ARG A 79 4.46 -7.43 12.52
C ARG A 79 3.99 -6.83 11.19
N CYS A 80 2.68 -6.80 10.94
CA CYS A 80 2.11 -6.28 9.69
C CYS A 80 2.34 -4.78 9.49
N PHE A 81 2.68 -4.04 10.55
CA PHE A 81 2.93 -2.60 10.48
C PHE A 81 4.41 -2.22 10.43
N GLN A 82 5.33 -3.18 10.51
CA GLN A 82 6.78 -2.89 10.52
C GLN A 82 7.26 -2.24 9.22
N ASP A 83 6.66 -2.59 8.09
CA ASP A 83 7.04 -2.09 6.77
C ASP A 83 6.31 -0.79 6.38
N THR A 84 5.48 -0.22 7.27
CA THR A 84 4.66 0.97 6.96
C THR A 84 5.41 2.29 7.01
N ASP A 85 6.63 2.33 7.59
CA ASP A 85 7.45 3.54 7.79
C ASP A 85 6.64 4.74 8.38
N PRO A 86 6.14 4.60 9.61
CA PRO A 86 5.22 5.57 10.20
C PRO A 86 5.85 6.95 10.44
N LYS A 87 7.17 7.05 10.60
CA LYS A 87 7.88 8.32 10.82
C LYS A 87 7.70 9.29 9.65
N ASN A 88 7.72 8.76 8.45
CA ASN A 88 7.77 9.54 7.22
C ASN A 88 6.44 9.54 6.45
N VAL A 89 5.39 8.86 6.95
CA VAL A 89 4.15 8.64 6.20
C VAL A 89 3.51 9.94 5.70
N VAL A 90 3.38 10.96 6.53
CA VAL A 90 2.74 12.23 6.15
C VAL A 90 3.54 12.97 5.08
N SER A 91 4.86 13.07 5.27
CA SER A 91 5.75 13.73 4.29
C SER A 91 5.85 12.93 2.99
N ARG A 92 5.91 11.61 3.09
CA ARG A 92 5.96 10.70 1.94
C ARG A 92 4.70 10.83 1.09
N MET A 93 3.51 10.76 1.67
CA MET A 93 2.24 10.92 0.95
C MET A 93 2.09 12.30 0.33
N ARG A 94 2.49 13.36 1.03
CA ARG A 94 2.48 14.72 0.50
C ARG A 94 3.41 14.87 -0.71
N ASN A 95 4.62 14.32 -0.61
CA ASN A 95 5.58 14.35 -1.71
C ASN A 95 5.11 13.51 -2.91
N ALA A 96 4.54 12.33 -2.67
CA ALA A 96 3.94 11.51 -3.70
C ALA A 96 2.82 12.25 -4.43
N LYS A 97 1.89 12.87 -3.68
CA LYS A 97 0.83 13.69 -4.26
C LYS A 97 1.38 14.81 -5.17
N LYS A 98 2.43 15.52 -4.72
CA LYS A 98 3.06 16.59 -5.51
C LYS A 98 3.71 16.06 -6.79
N ARG A 99 4.40 14.91 -6.73
CA ARG A 99 5.00 14.29 -7.92
C ARG A 99 3.92 13.83 -8.91
N MET A 100 2.89 13.14 -8.42
CA MET A 100 1.77 12.70 -9.26
C MET A 100 1.08 13.88 -9.96
N GLN A 101 0.87 14.99 -9.25
CA GLN A 101 0.35 16.21 -9.85
C GLN A 101 1.27 16.74 -10.97
N GLY A 102 2.59 16.70 -10.77
CA GLY A 102 3.56 17.07 -11.79
C GLY A 102 3.50 16.17 -13.03
N TYR A 103 3.23 14.88 -12.88
CA TYR A 103 3.03 13.97 -14.03
C TYR A 103 1.74 14.26 -14.79
N VAL A 104 0.66 14.56 -14.08
CA VAL A 104 -0.62 14.96 -14.71
C VAL A 104 -0.49 16.26 -15.50
N GLU A 105 0.27 17.23 -14.98
CA GLU A 105 0.49 18.52 -15.59
C GLU A 105 1.54 18.50 -16.73
N ASN A 106 2.32 17.43 -16.85
CA ASN A 106 3.30 17.29 -17.90
C ASN A 106 2.63 16.95 -19.23
N PRO A 107 2.78 17.80 -20.29
CA PRO A 107 2.15 17.57 -21.58
C PRO A 107 2.57 16.27 -22.28
N GLU A 108 3.75 15.72 -21.95
CA GLU A 108 4.24 14.47 -22.54
C GLU A 108 3.62 13.22 -21.89
N ILE A 109 3.02 13.37 -20.71
CA ILE A 109 2.43 12.27 -19.93
C ILE A 109 0.90 12.43 -19.92
N GLY A 110 0.42 13.46 -19.22
CA GLY A 110 -1.00 13.82 -19.14
C GLY A 110 -1.81 12.98 -18.16
N LEU A 111 -3.04 13.45 -17.92
CA LEU A 111 -3.97 12.84 -16.97
C LEU A 111 -4.32 11.39 -17.34
N ASP A 112 -4.67 11.15 -18.60
CA ASP A 112 -5.17 9.84 -19.05
C ASP A 112 -4.15 8.72 -18.85
N ALA A 113 -2.86 9.00 -19.10
CA ALA A 113 -1.80 8.02 -18.92
C ALA A 113 -1.58 7.70 -17.45
N VAL A 114 -1.61 8.73 -16.59
CA VAL A 114 -1.44 8.57 -15.13
C VAL A 114 -2.63 7.81 -14.54
N GLU A 115 -3.87 8.20 -14.86
CA GLU A 115 -5.08 7.51 -14.36
C GLU A 115 -5.13 6.05 -14.79
N LYS A 116 -4.86 5.76 -16.05
CA LYS A 116 -4.84 4.38 -16.56
C LYS A 116 -3.81 3.52 -15.84
N LEU A 117 -2.64 4.07 -15.53
CA LEU A 117 -1.62 3.35 -14.78
C LEU A 117 -2.07 3.10 -13.34
N ILE A 118 -2.63 4.13 -12.67
CA ILE A 118 -3.14 4.01 -11.30
C ILE A 118 -4.26 2.97 -11.22
N ASP A 119 -5.22 2.98 -12.15
CA ASP A 119 -6.31 1.99 -12.21
C ASP A 119 -5.77 0.56 -12.27
N ASN A 120 -4.79 0.32 -13.15
CA ASN A 120 -4.15 -0.99 -13.28
C ASN A 120 -3.44 -1.42 -12.00
N LEU A 121 -2.74 -0.49 -11.35
CA LEU A 121 -1.99 -0.79 -10.13
C LEU A 121 -2.90 -0.96 -8.92
N GLN A 122 -4.01 -0.23 -8.83
CA GLN A 122 -5.00 -0.44 -7.78
C GLN A 122 -5.62 -1.84 -7.85
N ALA A 123 -5.81 -2.39 -9.04
CA ALA A 123 -6.25 -3.77 -9.21
C ALA A 123 -5.24 -4.78 -8.64
N LEU A 124 -3.95 -4.43 -8.59
CA LEU A 124 -2.88 -5.25 -8.01
C LEU A 124 -2.68 -5.06 -6.51
N SER A 125 -3.34 -4.08 -5.88
CA SER A 125 -3.11 -3.71 -4.47
C SER A 125 -3.31 -4.86 -3.48
N PHE A 126 -4.15 -5.84 -3.82
CA PHE A 126 -4.36 -7.06 -3.02
C PHE A 126 -3.28 -8.13 -3.24
N GLN A 127 -2.40 -7.97 -4.20
CA GLN A 127 -1.34 -8.91 -4.56
C GLN A 127 0.02 -8.45 -4.00
N THR A 128 0.00 -7.85 -2.81
CA THR A 128 1.18 -7.43 -2.07
C THR A 128 1.46 -8.36 -0.90
N ASN A 129 2.73 -8.52 -0.55
CA ASN A 129 3.14 -9.35 0.60
C ASN A 129 2.98 -8.58 1.92
N ARG A 130 1.75 -8.44 2.38
CA ARG A 130 1.41 -7.76 3.65
C ARG A 130 1.80 -8.56 4.90
N TYR A 131 2.00 -9.86 4.78
CA TYR A 131 2.20 -10.74 5.93
C TYR A 131 3.67 -10.85 6.34
N GLY A 132 4.58 -10.10 5.69
CA GLY A 132 6.01 -10.13 5.99
C GLY A 132 6.59 -11.55 5.92
N ILE A 133 6.07 -12.41 5.05
CA ILE A 133 6.63 -13.74 4.80
C ILE A 133 8.04 -13.51 4.23
N PRO A 134 9.10 -14.03 4.90
CA PRO A 134 10.44 -13.87 4.40
C PRO A 134 10.52 -14.34 2.95
N ARG A 135 10.89 -13.45 2.06
CA ARG A 135 11.13 -13.83 0.66
C ARG A 135 12.39 -14.65 0.62
N LYS A 136 12.33 -15.78 -0.03
CA LYS A 136 13.53 -16.48 -0.44
C LYS A 136 14.31 -15.58 -1.39
N SER A 137 15.61 -15.54 -1.23
CA SER A 137 16.46 -14.81 -2.17
C SER A 137 16.28 -15.40 -3.59
N LYS A 138 16.52 -14.60 -4.63
CA LYS A 138 16.47 -15.08 -6.02
C LYS A 138 17.33 -16.30 -6.24
N SER A 139 18.51 -16.34 -5.61
CA SER A 139 19.43 -17.48 -5.67
C SER A 139 18.80 -18.74 -5.05
N GLU A 140 18.13 -18.63 -3.91
CA GLU A 140 17.46 -19.75 -3.25
C GLU A 140 16.26 -20.26 -4.05
N ILE A 141 15.46 -19.34 -4.64
CA ILE A 141 14.34 -19.72 -5.51
C ILE A 141 14.87 -20.44 -6.76
N LYS A 142 15.88 -19.86 -7.40
CA LYS A 142 16.52 -20.45 -8.57
C LYS A 142 17.09 -21.83 -8.25
N GLN A 143 17.77 -21.96 -7.14
CA GLN A 143 18.37 -23.24 -6.72
C GLN A 143 17.31 -24.29 -6.41
N SER A 144 16.25 -23.93 -5.68
CA SER A 144 15.15 -24.85 -5.36
C SER A 144 14.39 -25.33 -6.60
N GLU A 145 14.20 -24.47 -7.61
CA GLU A 145 13.55 -24.87 -8.88
C GLU A 145 14.47 -25.72 -9.75
N ILE A 146 15.78 -25.48 -9.78
CA ILE A 146 16.77 -26.33 -10.46
C ILE A 146 16.82 -27.71 -9.81
N GLU A 147 16.87 -27.79 -8.48
CA GLU A 147 16.85 -29.08 -7.78
C GLU A 147 15.59 -29.87 -8.04
N ARG A 148 14.44 -29.18 -8.06
CA ARG A 148 13.14 -29.79 -8.38
C ARG A 148 13.11 -30.31 -9.85
N TYR A 149 13.62 -29.51 -10.77
CA TYR A 149 13.72 -29.90 -12.19
C TYR A 149 14.60 -31.14 -12.35
N ASN A 150 15.76 -31.18 -11.71
CA ASN A 150 16.67 -32.33 -11.78
C ASN A 150 16.02 -33.60 -11.19
N LYS A 151 15.34 -33.47 -10.02
CA LYS A 151 14.60 -34.59 -9.42
C LYS A 151 13.51 -35.15 -10.33
N LEU A 152 12.80 -34.31 -11.06
CA LEU A 152 11.77 -34.73 -12.01
C LEU A 152 12.38 -35.40 -13.26
N LYS A 153 13.50 -34.88 -13.72
CA LYS A 153 14.26 -35.47 -14.83
C LYS A 153 14.80 -36.84 -14.46
N ASP A 154 15.35 -36.99 -13.26
CA ASP A 154 15.85 -38.29 -12.75
C ASP A 154 14.72 -39.31 -12.57
N ALA A 155 13.50 -38.84 -12.29
CA ALA A 155 12.30 -39.68 -12.24
C ALA A 155 11.72 -40.03 -13.63
N GLY A 156 12.45 -39.70 -14.73
CA GLY A 156 12.04 -40.03 -16.10
C GLY A 156 10.98 -39.12 -16.72
N ILE A 157 10.67 -37.98 -16.07
CA ILE A 157 9.75 -36.98 -16.60
C ILE A 157 10.51 -36.03 -17.53
N ASN A 158 10.21 -36.12 -18.82
CA ASN A 158 10.86 -35.26 -19.81
C ASN A 158 10.28 -33.87 -19.77
N LEU A 159 11.00 -32.92 -19.11
CA LEU A 159 10.65 -31.51 -19.01
C LEU A 159 11.57 -30.71 -19.94
N ASP A 160 10.99 -29.88 -20.78
CA ASP A 160 11.72 -28.96 -21.63
C ASP A 160 12.33 -27.79 -20.76
N GLN A 161 13.53 -27.33 -21.16
CA GLN A 161 14.23 -26.21 -20.50
C GLN A 161 13.35 -24.96 -20.45
N SER A 162 12.50 -24.72 -21.44
CA SER A 162 11.54 -23.62 -21.46
C SER A 162 10.55 -23.64 -20.27
N HIS A 163 10.30 -24.80 -19.68
CA HIS A 163 9.49 -24.94 -18.48
C HIS A 163 10.17 -24.40 -17.23
N LEU A 164 11.50 -24.63 -17.13
CA LEU A 164 12.29 -24.08 -16.03
C LEU A 164 12.35 -22.55 -16.14
N ASP A 165 12.62 -22.03 -17.34
CA ASP A 165 12.70 -20.58 -17.57
C ASP A 165 11.38 -19.86 -17.27
N LYS A 166 10.24 -20.44 -17.67
CA LYS A 166 8.92 -19.91 -17.33
C LYS A 166 8.62 -19.93 -15.84
N LYS A 167 9.12 -20.94 -15.11
CA LYS A 167 8.94 -21.03 -13.66
C LYS A 167 9.82 -20.07 -12.90
N LEU A 168 11.02 -19.79 -13.40
CA LEU A 168 11.93 -18.80 -12.80
C LEU A 168 11.42 -17.36 -12.95
N LEU A 169 10.53 -17.12 -13.93
CA LEU A 169 9.83 -15.84 -14.13
C LEU A 169 8.51 -15.75 -13.36
N LYS A 170 8.15 -16.78 -12.61
CA LYS A 170 6.89 -16.77 -11.87
C LYS A 170 6.93 -15.70 -10.76
N PRO A 171 5.96 -14.77 -10.72
CA PRO A 171 5.89 -13.84 -9.64
C PRO A 171 5.72 -14.60 -8.32
N ASP A 172 6.45 -14.17 -7.32
CA ASP A 172 6.25 -14.60 -5.94
C ASP A 172 4.95 -13.99 -5.38
N TYR A 173 4.79 -13.91 -4.09
CA TYR A 173 3.59 -13.40 -3.40
C TYR A 173 3.34 -11.90 -3.58
N ASP A 174 4.22 -11.16 -4.26
CA ASP A 174 4.15 -9.72 -4.45
C ASP A 174 4.36 -9.34 -5.91
N LEU A 175 3.25 -9.00 -6.57
CA LEU A 175 3.27 -8.61 -7.98
C LEU A 175 3.91 -7.24 -8.19
N PHE A 176 3.77 -6.27 -7.26
CA PHE A 176 4.42 -4.98 -7.40
C PHE A 176 5.94 -5.12 -7.43
N ALA A 177 6.48 -5.87 -6.47
CA ALA A 177 7.92 -6.12 -6.44
C ALA A 177 8.39 -6.88 -7.68
N PHE A 178 7.60 -7.83 -8.18
CA PHE A 178 7.90 -8.54 -9.42
C PHE A 178 7.97 -7.58 -10.61
N PHE A 179 6.97 -6.72 -10.80
CA PHE A 179 6.95 -5.78 -11.91
C PHE A 179 8.07 -4.72 -11.82
N GLN A 180 8.36 -4.22 -10.62
CA GLN A 180 9.48 -3.30 -10.42
C GLN A 180 10.82 -3.92 -10.78
N GLU A 181 11.00 -5.19 -10.47
CA GLU A 181 12.26 -5.88 -10.68
C GLU A 181 12.46 -6.33 -12.14
N TYR A 182 11.44 -6.94 -12.73
CA TYR A 182 11.53 -7.49 -14.10
C TYR A 182 11.02 -6.54 -15.18
N GLY A 183 10.38 -5.47 -14.79
CA GLY A 183 9.86 -4.43 -15.68
C GLY A 183 10.72 -3.18 -15.75
N ALA A 184 11.80 -3.08 -14.96
CA ALA A 184 12.63 -1.87 -14.88
C ALA A 184 13.12 -1.36 -16.27
N ASP A 185 13.45 -2.26 -17.18
CA ASP A 185 13.88 -1.92 -18.54
C ASP A 185 12.72 -1.58 -19.50
N LYS A 186 11.46 -1.80 -19.09
CA LYS A 186 10.27 -1.66 -19.94
C LYS A 186 9.44 -0.45 -19.59
N TYR A 187 9.51 0.01 -18.34
CA TYR A 187 8.76 1.13 -17.84
C TYR A 187 9.60 2.40 -17.79
N LYS A 188 8.94 3.55 -17.96
CA LYS A 188 9.57 4.86 -17.82
C LYS A 188 9.75 5.20 -16.33
N ASP A 189 10.64 6.11 -16.01
CA ASP A 189 10.94 6.51 -14.62
C ASP A 189 9.70 6.98 -13.85
N TRP A 190 8.83 7.73 -14.49
CA TRP A 190 7.58 8.20 -13.87
C TRP A 190 6.58 7.07 -13.58
N GLU A 191 6.56 6.02 -14.43
CA GLU A 191 5.74 4.84 -14.21
C GLU A 191 6.26 4.03 -13.02
N LEU A 192 7.58 3.84 -12.93
CA LEU A 192 8.23 3.16 -11.81
C LEU A 192 8.03 3.92 -10.48
N ASP A 193 8.03 5.26 -10.50
CA ASP A 193 7.71 6.06 -9.31
C ASP A 193 6.26 5.84 -8.87
N ILE A 194 5.30 5.80 -9.80
CA ILE A 194 3.90 5.48 -9.48
C ILE A 194 3.77 4.05 -8.93
N PHE A 195 4.50 3.08 -9.47
CA PHE A 195 4.56 1.73 -8.90
C PHE A 195 5.03 1.74 -7.44
N ASP A 196 6.12 2.47 -7.12
CA ASP A 196 6.63 2.56 -5.74
C ASP A 196 5.61 3.21 -4.80
N VAL A 197 4.97 4.29 -5.24
CA VAL A 197 3.95 4.97 -4.45
C VAL A 197 2.78 4.04 -4.13
N LEU A 198 2.20 3.38 -5.13
CA LEU A 198 1.04 2.49 -4.96
C LEU A 198 1.40 1.24 -4.15
N HIS A 199 2.60 0.69 -4.34
CA HIS A 199 3.09 -0.42 -3.54
C HIS A 199 3.16 -0.06 -2.06
N ARG A 200 3.78 1.07 -1.73
CA ARG A 200 3.89 1.55 -0.33
C ARG A 200 2.53 1.89 0.27
N GLU A 201 1.61 2.46 -0.50
CA GLU A 201 0.24 2.69 -0.03
C GLU A 201 -0.52 1.39 0.23
N SER A 202 -0.31 0.37 -0.60
CA SER A 202 -0.94 -0.94 -0.40
C SER A 202 -0.46 -1.67 0.87
N LEU A 203 0.72 -1.33 1.38
CA LEU A 203 1.28 -1.85 2.62
C LEU A 203 0.91 -1.00 3.85
N TYR A 204 0.45 0.24 3.66
CA TYR A 204 0.09 1.15 4.75
C TYR A 204 -1.34 0.85 5.25
N PHE A 205 -1.48 0.80 6.58
CA PHE A 205 -2.74 0.62 7.30
C PHE A 205 -3.06 1.83 8.16
#